data_186cbaf119d9c2dd68aa840f67ff5a7d
#
_entry.id   186cbaf119d9c2dd68aa840f67ff5a7d
#
_cell.length_a   1.000
_cell.length_b   1.000
_cell.length_c   1.000
_cell.angle_alpha   90.00
_cell.angle_beta   90.00
_cell.angle_gamma   90.00
#
_symmetry.space_group_name_H-M   'P 1'
#
loop_
_entity.id
_entity.type
_entity.pdbx_description
1 polymer ?
#
loop_
_entity_poly.entity_id
_entity_poly.type
_entity_poly.pdbx_seq_one_letter_code
_entity_poly.pdbx_strand_id
1 'polypeptide(L)'
;MIVKGLNIQNFRNIEKAYIEPAEGVNVIFGENAQGKTNLLESIWLFTGCKSFRCRRDREMVGFDAPFAKNEMTFFAKGREQNAHLFIDQKRTAMKNGVTLKSPAELVGEFYAVVFAPSHLSLVKEGPLFRRRFLDTALCELK
;
A
#
# COMPACT_ATOMS: atom_id res chain seq x y z
N MET A 1 10.08 8.97 -8.93
CA MET A 1 9.04 7.93 -8.94
C MET A 1 7.69 8.63 -8.93
N ILE A 2 6.76 8.24 -9.82
CA ILE A 2 5.47 8.93 -9.99
C ILE A 2 4.40 7.86 -10.17
N VAL A 3 3.34 7.89 -9.36
CA VAL A 3 2.15 7.06 -9.56
C VAL A 3 1.35 7.65 -10.72
N LYS A 4 1.03 6.85 -11.73
CA LYS A 4 0.27 7.25 -12.92
C LYS A 4 -1.17 6.80 -12.85
N GLY A 5 -1.44 5.67 -12.23
CA GLY A 5 -2.79 5.14 -12.07
C GLY A 5 -2.87 4.14 -10.92
N LEU A 6 -4.02 4.11 -10.27
CA LEU A 6 -4.33 3.17 -9.20
C LEU A 6 -5.77 2.66 -9.39
N ASN A 7 -5.90 1.35 -9.55
CA ASN A 7 -7.18 0.66 -9.60
C ASN A 7 -7.34 -0.20 -8.35
N ILE A 8 -8.45 -0.04 -7.66
CA ILE A 8 -8.76 -0.71 -6.40
C ILE A 8 -10.09 -1.44 -6.54
N GLN A 9 -10.14 -2.68 -6.08
CA GLN A 9 -11.36 -3.47 -6.03
C GLN A 9 -11.46 -4.21 -4.69
N ASN A 10 -12.61 -4.08 -4.03
CA ASN A 10 -12.97 -4.77 -2.78
C ASN A 10 -11.93 -4.60 -1.66
N PHE A 11 -11.27 -3.46 -1.59
CA PHE A 11 -10.25 -3.19 -0.59
C PHE A 11 -10.84 -2.38 0.57
N ARG A 12 -10.91 -2.96 1.76
CA ARG A 12 -11.54 -2.34 2.93
C ARG A 12 -13.01 -1.97 2.62
N ASN A 13 -13.35 -0.67 2.70
CA ASN A 13 -14.66 -0.13 2.32
C ASN A 13 -14.70 0.42 0.88
N ILE A 14 -13.66 0.24 0.11
CA ILE A 14 -13.62 0.65 -1.29
C ILE A 14 -14.04 -0.53 -2.15
N GLU A 15 -15.26 -0.51 -2.67
CA GLU A 15 -15.76 -1.55 -3.58
C GLU A 15 -15.03 -1.47 -4.93
N LYS A 16 -14.97 -0.27 -5.52
CA LYS A 16 -14.24 -0.01 -6.76
C LYS A 16 -13.84 1.46 -6.84
N ALA A 17 -12.58 1.71 -7.16
CA ALA A 17 -12.07 3.04 -7.43
C ALA A 17 -10.96 3.00 -8.50
N TYR A 18 -10.95 4.01 -9.35
CA TYR A 18 -9.84 4.28 -10.27
C TYR A 18 -9.39 5.72 -10.07
N ILE A 19 -8.10 5.93 -9.91
CA ILE A 19 -7.51 7.23 -9.59
C ILE A 19 -6.29 7.43 -10.47
N GLU A 20 -6.21 8.60 -11.10
CA GLU A 20 -5.04 9.11 -11.80
C GLU A 20 -4.51 10.31 -11.01
N PRO A 21 -3.48 10.13 -10.17
CA PRO A 21 -2.90 11.24 -9.43
C PRO A 21 -2.22 12.23 -10.37
N ALA A 22 -2.38 13.53 -10.10
CA ALA A 22 -1.58 14.57 -10.76
C ALA A 22 -0.12 14.50 -10.28
N GLU A 23 0.79 15.02 -11.07
CA GLU A 23 2.17 15.22 -10.61
C GLU A 23 2.21 16.28 -9.49
N GLY A 24 2.99 16.02 -8.45
CA GLY A 24 3.10 16.90 -7.29
C GLY A 24 2.08 16.59 -6.20
N VAL A 25 1.37 17.60 -5.69
CA VAL A 25 0.50 17.49 -4.53
C VAL A 25 -0.91 17.07 -4.94
N ASN A 26 -1.42 16.02 -4.32
CA ASN A 26 -2.81 15.56 -4.45
C ASN A 26 -3.50 15.67 -3.09
N VAL A 27 -4.64 16.34 -3.03
CA VAL A 27 -5.41 16.52 -1.79
C VAL A 27 -6.61 15.58 -1.81
N ILE A 28 -6.67 14.68 -0.82
CA ILE A 28 -7.78 13.75 -0.64
C ILE A 28 -8.63 14.24 0.53
N PHE A 29 -9.84 14.69 0.25
CA PHE A 29 -10.76 15.23 1.26
C PHE A 29 -12.12 14.52 1.22
N GLY A 30 -12.90 14.69 2.24
CA GLY A 30 -14.23 14.07 2.41
C GLY A 30 -14.52 13.76 3.86
N GLU A 31 -15.69 13.24 4.15
CA GLU A 31 -16.13 12.88 5.50
C GLU A 31 -15.32 11.73 6.10
N ASN A 32 -15.40 11.56 7.42
CA ASN A 32 -14.74 10.45 8.09
C ASN A 32 -15.32 9.11 7.63
N ALA A 33 -14.51 8.07 7.69
CA ALA A 33 -14.85 6.71 7.27
C ALA A 33 -15.08 6.50 5.76
N GLN A 34 -14.91 7.50 4.90
CA GLN A 34 -15.10 7.39 3.44
C GLN A 34 -13.94 6.70 2.70
N GLY A 35 -12.95 6.15 3.39
CA GLY A 35 -11.88 5.37 2.76
C GLY A 35 -10.60 6.12 2.44
N LYS A 36 -10.44 7.40 2.82
CA LYS A 36 -9.22 8.19 2.56
C LYS A 36 -7.94 7.47 3.02
N THR A 37 -7.94 6.98 4.25
CA THR A 37 -6.80 6.21 4.79
C THR A 37 -6.64 4.85 4.11
N ASN A 38 -7.74 4.25 3.67
CA ASN A 38 -7.70 2.97 2.95
C ASN A 38 -7.05 3.14 1.58
N LEU A 39 -7.27 4.28 0.92
CA LEU A 39 -6.57 4.62 -0.31
C LEU A 39 -5.05 4.74 -0.09
N LEU A 40 -4.61 5.45 0.95
CA LEU A 40 -3.20 5.56 1.28
C LEU A 40 -2.59 4.20 1.66
N GLU A 41 -3.34 3.37 2.39
CA GLU A 41 -2.94 2.01 2.72
C GLU A 41 -2.76 1.14 1.46
N SER A 42 -3.65 1.28 0.47
CA SER A 42 -3.54 0.54 -0.79
C SER A 42 -2.26 0.89 -1.56
N ILE A 43 -1.88 2.17 -1.61
CA ILE A 43 -0.62 2.63 -2.21
C ILE A 43 0.59 2.09 -1.44
N TRP A 44 0.54 2.17 -0.10
CA TRP A 44 1.60 1.68 0.77
C TRP A 44 1.94 0.21 0.54
N LEU A 45 0.96 -0.65 0.28
CA LEU A 45 1.19 -2.07 0.08
C LEU A 45 2.10 -2.41 -1.09
N PHE A 46 2.24 -1.51 -2.07
CA PHE A 46 3.15 -1.69 -3.21
C PHE A 46 4.63 -1.51 -2.85
N THR A 47 4.95 -0.98 -1.68
CA THR A 47 6.33 -1.01 -1.15
C THR A 47 6.81 -2.43 -0.82
N GLY A 48 5.94 -3.42 -0.86
CA GLY A 48 6.24 -4.79 -0.41
C GLY A 48 6.07 -4.99 1.10
N CYS A 49 5.93 -3.92 1.86
CA CYS A 49 5.78 -3.95 3.31
C CYS A 49 4.39 -4.45 3.73
N LYS A 50 4.26 -4.81 5.01
CA LYS A 50 2.98 -5.16 5.62
C LYS A 50 2.13 -3.91 5.83
N SER A 51 0.81 -4.09 5.93
CA SER A 51 -0.09 -3.01 6.34
C SER A 51 0.39 -2.36 7.65
N PHE A 52 0.28 -1.04 7.71
CA PHE A 52 0.54 -0.28 8.95
C PHE A 52 -0.67 -0.27 9.91
N ARG A 53 -1.81 -0.89 9.52
CA ARG A 53 -3.06 -0.88 10.29
C ARG A 53 -3.52 -2.24 10.76
N CYS A 54 -3.19 -3.33 10.06
CA CYS A 54 -3.64 -4.66 10.42
C CYS A 54 -2.50 -5.67 10.40
N ARG A 55 -2.75 -6.82 11.02
CA ARG A 55 -1.75 -7.91 11.12
C ARG A 55 -1.98 -9.00 10.08
N ARG A 56 -3.23 -9.21 9.66
CA ARG A 56 -3.62 -10.27 8.73
C ARG A 56 -4.07 -9.67 7.42
N ASP A 57 -3.58 -10.21 6.31
CA ASP A 57 -3.91 -9.70 4.98
C ASP A 57 -5.42 -9.77 4.68
N ARG A 58 -6.11 -10.81 5.16
CA ARG A 58 -7.57 -10.96 5.02
C ARG A 58 -8.37 -9.78 5.57
N GLU A 59 -7.86 -9.08 6.58
CA GLU A 59 -8.52 -7.91 7.16
C GLU A 59 -8.59 -6.72 6.18
N MET A 60 -7.84 -6.75 5.09
CA MET A 60 -7.84 -5.73 4.04
C MET A 60 -8.88 -5.98 2.95
N VAL A 61 -9.46 -7.18 2.90
CA VAL A 61 -10.52 -7.51 1.96
C VAL A 61 -11.84 -6.92 2.45
N GLY A 62 -12.60 -6.36 1.52
CA GLY A 62 -13.91 -5.79 1.80
C GLY A 62 -14.87 -6.79 2.45
N PHE A 63 -15.81 -6.28 3.24
CA PHE A 63 -16.84 -7.10 3.87
C PHE A 63 -17.63 -7.85 2.78
N ASP A 64 -17.92 -9.12 3.01
CA ASP A 64 -18.60 -10.04 2.07
C ASP A 64 -17.89 -10.27 0.72
N ALA A 65 -16.69 -9.71 0.50
CA ALA A 65 -15.94 -9.99 -0.69
C ALA A 65 -15.03 -11.23 -0.54
N PRO A 66 -14.87 -12.05 -1.58
CA PRO A 66 -13.97 -13.20 -1.53
C PRO A 66 -12.49 -12.80 -1.59
N PHE A 67 -12.18 -11.67 -2.23
CA PHE A 67 -10.83 -11.15 -2.42
C PHE A 67 -10.83 -9.63 -2.59
N ALA A 68 -9.66 -9.02 -2.45
CA ALA A 68 -9.38 -7.65 -2.90
C ALA A 68 -8.29 -7.66 -3.98
N LYS A 69 -8.34 -6.67 -4.87
CA LYS A 69 -7.36 -6.48 -5.95
C LYS A 69 -6.97 -5.02 -6.03
N ASN A 70 -5.67 -4.76 -6.00
CA ASN A 70 -5.10 -3.44 -6.22
C ASN A 70 -4.11 -3.52 -7.38
N GLU A 71 -4.20 -2.59 -8.31
CA GLU A 71 -3.32 -2.50 -9.47
C GLU A 71 -2.76 -1.08 -9.55
N MET A 72 -1.47 -0.94 -9.72
CA MET A 72 -0.81 0.35 -9.80
C MET A 72 0.09 0.43 -11.02
N THR A 73 -0.06 1.52 -11.78
CA THR A 73 0.87 1.93 -12.82
C THR A 73 1.71 3.07 -12.29
N PHE A 74 3.03 2.97 -12.39
CA PHE A 74 3.95 3.97 -11.90
C PHE A 74 5.19 4.10 -12.77
N PHE A 75 5.78 5.28 -12.81
CA PHE A 75 7.04 5.54 -13.50
C PHE A 75 8.21 5.45 -12.51
N ALA A 76 9.13 4.54 -12.76
CA ALA A 76 10.34 4.34 -11.97
C ALA A 76 11.47 3.75 -12.81
N LYS A 77 12.71 4.03 -12.45
CA LYS A 77 13.89 3.49 -13.15
C LYS A 77 13.86 3.79 -14.67
N GLY A 78 13.38 4.99 -15.04
CA GLY A 78 13.35 5.45 -16.45
C GLY A 78 12.25 4.85 -17.33
N ARG A 79 11.31 4.07 -16.78
CA ARG A 79 10.21 3.43 -17.53
C ARG A 79 8.93 3.31 -16.73
N GLU A 80 7.83 3.12 -17.43
CA GLU A 80 6.56 2.74 -16.84
C GLU A 80 6.60 1.28 -16.37
N GLN A 81 6.02 1.03 -15.21
CA GLN A 81 5.94 -0.27 -14.59
C GLN A 81 4.53 -0.51 -14.05
N ASN A 82 4.13 -1.77 -13.99
CA ASN A 82 2.86 -2.20 -13.44
C ASN A 82 3.09 -3.17 -12.28
N ALA A 83 2.35 -2.97 -11.19
CA ALA A 83 2.31 -3.91 -10.09
C ALA A 83 0.85 -4.24 -9.74
N HIS A 84 0.61 -5.50 -9.39
CA HIS A 84 -0.70 -6.01 -9.00
C HIS A 84 -0.58 -6.73 -7.67
N LEU A 85 -1.52 -6.48 -6.78
CA LEU A 85 -1.68 -7.18 -5.52
C LEU A 85 -3.04 -7.86 -5.51
N PHE A 86 -3.04 -9.14 -5.24
CA PHE A 86 -4.25 -9.93 -5.01
C PHE A 86 -4.24 -10.41 -3.56
N ILE A 87 -5.34 -10.23 -2.86
CA ILE A 87 -5.47 -10.49 -1.43
C ILE A 87 -6.72 -11.33 -1.19
N ASP A 88 -6.52 -12.54 -0.68
CA ASP A 88 -7.56 -13.39 -0.14
C ASP A 88 -7.26 -13.73 1.33
N GLN A 89 -6.75 -14.91 1.62
CA GLN A 89 -6.21 -15.27 2.93
C GLN A 89 -4.79 -14.70 3.13
N LYS A 90 -4.04 -14.61 2.03
CA LYS A 90 -2.69 -14.04 1.96
C LYS A 90 -2.57 -13.10 0.77
N ARG A 91 -1.63 -12.19 0.84
CA ARG A 91 -1.32 -11.30 -0.26
C ARG A 91 -0.33 -11.98 -1.21
N THR A 92 -0.65 -11.93 -2.50
CA THR A 92 0.25 -12.27 -3.61
C THR A 92 0.54 -11.03 -4.44
N ALA A 93 1.63 -11.03 -5.17
CA ALA A 93 2.06 -9.89 -5.97
C ALA A 93 2.51 -10.34 -7.36
N MET A 94 2.29 -9.46 -8.34
CA MET A 94 2.81 -9.58 -9.69
C MET A 94 3.42 -8.23 -10.08
N LYS A 95 4.51 -8.26 -10.83
CA LYS A 95 5.16 -7.06 -11.38
C LYS A 95 5.48 -7.26 -12.85
N ASN A 96 5.05 -6.30 -13.69
CA ASN A 96 5.26 -6.32 -15.15
C ASN A 96 4.86 -7.68 -15.77
N GLY A 97 3.74 -8.26 -15.34
CA GLY A 97 3.25 -9.55 -15.82
C GLY A 97 3.93 -10.78 -15.21
N VAL A 98 4.91 -10.61 -14.34
CA VAL A 98 5.62 -11.73 -13.69
C VAL A 98 5.12 -11.89 -12.25
N THR A 99 4.65 -13.09 -11.91
CA THR A 99 4.26 -13.41 -10.54
C THR A 99 5.50 -13.51 -9.64
N LEU A 100 5.45 -12.82 -8.50
CA LEU A 100 6.53 -12.82 -7.53
C LEU A 100 6.36 -13.98 -6.54
N LYS A 101 7.47 -14.52 -6.03
CA LYS A 101 7.44 -15.59 -5.01
C LYS A 101 6.84 -15.09 -3.69
N SER A 102 7.04 -13.82 -3.39
CA SER A 102 6.42 -13.17 -2.23
C SER A 102 6.21 -11.67 -2.49
N PRO A 103 5.24 -11.01 -1.82
CA PRO A 103 5.06 -9.56 -1.92
C PRO A 103 6.29 -8.77 -1.48
N ALA A 104 7.15 -9.33 -0.65
CA ALA A 104 8.39 -8.69 -0.20
C ALA A 104 9.40 -8.45 -1.33
N GLU A 105 9.27 -9.13 -2.47
CA GLU A 105 10.10 -8.86 -3.67
C GLU A 105 9.78 -7.51 -4.34
N LEU A 106 8.70 -6.83 -3.93
CA LEU A 106 8.43 -5.45 -4.33
C LEU A 106 9.30 -4.43 -3.57
N VAL A 107 9.95 -4.84 -2.47
CA VAL A 107 10.86 -3.96 -1.72
C VAL A 107 11.98 -3.47 -2.64
N GLY A 108 12.19 -2.14 -2.67
CA GLY A 108 13.16 -1.51 -3.59
C GLY A 108 12.64 -1.25 -5.00
N GLU A 109 11.39 -1.62 -5.32
CA GLU A 109 10.78 -1.35 -6.61
C GLU A 109 9.85 -0.14 -6.58
N PHE A 110 9.12 0.03 -5.49
CA PHE A 110 8.31 1.21 -5.21
C PHE A 110 8.58 1.69 -3.78
N TYR A 111 8.82 2.99 -3.62
CA TYR A 111 9.12 3.61 -2.35
C TYR A 111 7.99 4.57 -1.97
N ALA A 112 7.55 4.50 -0.74
CA ALA A 112 6.59 5.45 -0.18
C ALA A 112 6.90 5.74 1.29
N VAL A 113 6.61 6.95 1.72
CA VAL A 113 6.65 7.35 3.13
C VAL A 113 5.24 7.71 3.56
N VAL A 114 4.76 7.07 4.61
CA VAL A 114 3.45 7.37 5.21
C VAL A 114 3.67 8.09 6.54
N PHE A 115 3.05 9.24 6.70
CA PHE A 115 2.93 9.92 7.97
C PHE A 115 1.48 9.90 8.44
N ALA A 116 1.22 9.26 9.55
CA ALA A 116 -0.13 9.12 10.13
C ALA A 116 -0.14 9.52 11.60
N PRO A 117 -1.27 9.97 12.16
CA PRO A 117 -1.39 10.30 13.58
C PRO A 117 -0.96 9.16 14.52
N SER A 118 -1.15 7.90 14.10
CA SER A 118 -0.68 6.72 14.83
C SER A 118 0.86 6.68 14.99
N HIS A 119 1.62 7.36 14.14
CA HIS A 119 3.09 7.42 14.26
C HIS A 119 3.53 8.29 15.45
N LEU A 120 2.64 9.05 16.06
CA LEU A 120 2.91 9.71 17.35
C LEU A 120 3.21 8.69 18.46
N SER A 121 2.78 7.43 18.31
CA SER A 121 3.17 6.33 19.19
C SER A 121 4.66 6.07 19.21
N LEU A 122 5.41 6.43 18.16
CA LEU A 122 6.88 6.34 18.15
C LEU A 122 7.52 7.17 19.27
N VAL A 123 6.89 8.27 19.63
CA VAL A 123 7.35 9.15 20.72
C VAL A 123 6.75 8.74 22.06
N LYS A 124 5.47 8.37 22.08
CA LYS A 124 4.69 8.10 23.30
C LYS A 124 4.82 6.70 23.84
N GLU A 125 5.08 5.71 22.97
CA GLU A 125 5.11 4.31 23.33
C GLU A 125 6.54 3.74 23.37
N GLY A 126 6.67 2.50 23.83
CA GLY A 126 7.95 1.86 24.15
C GLY A 126 8.82 1.50 22.94
N PRO A 127 10.02 0.89 23.20
CA PRO A 127 11.04 0.63 22.19
C PRO A 127 10.60 -0.26 21.02
N LEU A 128 9.57 -1.09 21.21
CA LEU A 128 9.07 -2.02 20.18
C LEU A 128 8.57 -1.29 18.93
N PHE A 129 7.86 -0.18 19.12
CA PHE A 129 7.33 0.63 17.99
C PHE A 129 8.46 1.29 17.22
N ARG A 130 9.48 1.81 17.91
CA ARG A 130 10.68 2.41 17.30
C ARG A 130 11.47 1.40 16.49
N ARG A 131 11.67 0.18 17.02
CA ARG A 131 12.33 -0.91 16.27
C ARG A 131 11.58 -1.26 15.01
N ARG A 132 10.26 -1.46 15.09
CA ARG A 132 9.44 -1.76 13.89
C ARG A 132 9.52 -0.67 12.83
N PHE A 133 9.51 0.59 13.25
CA PHE A 133 9.66 1.71 12.32
C PHE A 133 11.02 1.67 11.63
N LEU A 134 12.10 1.50 12.40
CA LEU A 134 13.44 1.40 11.86
C LEU A 134 13.63 0.18 10.94
N ASP A 135 13.10 -0.97 11.33
CA ASP A 135 13.15 -2.18 10.51
C ASP A 135 12.47 -1.96 9.16
N THR A 136 11.29 -1.31 9.16
CA THR A 136 10.57 -0.97 7.93
C THR A 136 11.37 0.00 7.07
N ALA A 137 11.89 1.08 7.65
CA ALA A 137 12.69 2.07 6.94
C ALA A 137 13.98 1.47 6.35
N LEU A 138 14.65 0.61 7.10
CA LEU A 138 15.87 -0.09 6.63
C LEU A 138 15.58 -1.08 5.51
N CYS A 139 14.41 -1.74 5.51
CA CYS A 139 13.99 -2.61 4.40
C CYS A 139 13.83 -1.83 3.09
N GLU A 140 13.38 -0.58 3.15
CA GLU A 140 13.20 0.26 1.95
C GLU A 140 14.51 0.86 1.41
N LEU A 141 15.57 0.87 2.21
CA LEU A 141 16.89 1.42 1.80
C LEU A 141 17.80 0.41 1.09
N LYS A 142 17.40 -0.86 0.99
CA LYS A 142 18.12 -1.92 0.26
C LYS A 142 17.61 -2.05 -1.17
#